data_ebaf8187970312400aadb65e0b55423c
#
_entry.id   ebaf8187970312400aadb65e0b55423c
#
_cell.length_a   1.000
_cell.length_b   1.000
_cell.length_c   1.000
_cell.angle_alpha   90.00
_cell.angle_beta   90.00
_cell.angle_gamma   90.00
#
_symmetry.space_group_name_H-M   'P 1'
#
loop_
_entity.id
_entity.type
_entity.pdbx_description
1 polymer ?
#
loop_
_entity_poly.entity_id
_entity_poly.type
_entity_poly.pdbx_seq_one_letter_code
_entity_poly.pdbx_strand_id
1 'polypeptide(L)'
;MKLIEGRNGYLYVEYSEPYQFNKLIDLMKEVLVVCETESYQKFLVNISEMTGKVATMERFELALKGVSLFRFKGKYAIVYRKEEINRFAENVGANRGLNARIFSDMDEALKWLGVNEEQ
;
A
#
# COMPACT_ATOMS: atom_id res chain seq x y z
N MET A 1 7.53 -12.67 4.63
CA MET A 1 7.09 -13.07 3.30
C MET A 1 6.76 -11.85 2.47
N LYS A 2 7.15 -11.88 1.22
CA LYS A 2 6.81 -10.83 0.26
C LYS A 2 6.08 -11.47 -0.90
N LEU A 3 4.90 -10.94 -1.25
CA LEU A 3 4.07 -11.50 -2.30
C LEU A 3 3.48 -10.38 -3.16
N ILE A 4 3.55 -10.54 -4.48
CA ILE A 4 2.88 -9.65 -5.42
C ILE A 4 2.08 -10.57 -6.34
N GLU A 5 0.75 -10.46 -6.30
CA GLU A 5 -0.12 -11.42 -6.97
C GLU A 5 -1.34 -10.74 -7.57
N GLY A 6 -1.59 -10.96 -8.85
CA GLY A 6 -2.83 -10.49 -9.48
C GLY A 6 -4.02 -11.29 -8.98
N ARG A 7 -5.07 -10.59 -8.59
CA ARG A 7 -6.34 -11.17 -8.15
C ARG A 7 -7.46 -10.58 -8.99
N ASN A 8 -8.68 -10.98 -8.70
CA ASN A 8 -9.81 -10.55 -9.51
C ASN A 8 -10.09 -9.07 -9.37
N GLY A 9 -9.61 -8.29 -10.33
CA GLY A 9 -9.85 -6.85 -10.39
C GLY A 9 -8.85 -5.99 -9.61
N TYR A 10 -7.82 -6.58 -9.02
CA TYR A 10 -6.83 -5.80 -8.29
C TYR A 10 -5.49 -6.55 -8.14
N LEU A 11 -4.44 -5.81 -7.80
CA LEU A 11 -3.15 -6.38 -7.48
C LEU A 11 -3.02 -6.47 -5.97
N TYR A 12 -2.74 -7.68 -5.47
CA TYR A 12 -2.51 -7.91 -4.05
C TYR A 12 -1.02 -7.88 -3.76
N VAL A 13 -0.62 -7.11 -2.76
CA VAL A 13 0.78 -6.97 -2.33
C VAL A 13 0.84 -7.24 -0.84
N GLU A 14 1.72 -8.13 -0.43
CA GLU A 14 1.89 -8.44 0.99
C GLU A 14 3.35 -8.34 1.39
N TYR A 15 3.58 -7.76 2.57
CA TYR A 15 4.90 -7.74 3.18
C TYR A 15 4.74 -8.04 4.66
N SER A 16 5.23 -9.19 5.10
CA SER A 16 5.05 -9.68 6.47
C SER A 16 6.36 -9.94 7.20
N GLU A 17 7.43 -9.29 6.79
CA GLU A 17 8.74 -9.37 7.42
C GLU A 17 8.94 -8.17 8.35
N PRO A 18 9.99 -8.16 9.18
CA PRO A 18 10.29 -6.98 9.99
C PRO A 18 10.51 -5.75 9.11
N TYR A 19 10.01 -4.61 9.56
CA TYR A 19 10.12 -3.37 8.82
C TYR A 19 11.58 -3.01 8.53
N GLN A 20 11.87 -2.69 7.28
CA GLN A 20 13.12 -2.09 6.83
C GLN A 20 12.79 -1.10 5.73
N PHE A 21 13.23 0.14 5.91
CA PHE A 21 12.90 1.22 4.98
C PHE A 21 13.25 0.86 3.54
N ASN A 22 14.47 0.42 3.30
CA ASN A 22 14.92 0.13 1.94
C ASN A 22 14.14 -1.03 1.29
N LYS A 23 13.71 -2.00 2.09
CA LYS A 23 12.90 -3.11 1.56
C LYS A 23 11.53 -2.64 1.10
N LEU A 24 10.92 -1.69 1.81
CA LEU A 24 9.64 -1.14 1.38
C LEU A 24 9.81 -0.30 0.11
N ILE A 25 10.88 0.46 0.01
CA ILE A 25 11.17 1.21 -1.21
C ILE A 25 11.36 0.26 -2.39
N ASP A 26 12.12 -0.83 -2.20
CA ASP A 26 12.32 -1.83 -3.25
C ASP A 26 11.01 -2.48 -3.65
N LEU A 27 10.15 -2.79 -2.68
CA LEU A 27 8.84 -3.37 -2.94
C LEU A 27 7.99 -2.42 -3.81
N MET A 28 7.99 -1.13 -3.49
CA MET A 28 7.27 -0.15 -4.29
C MET A 28 7.74 -0.15 -5.74
N LYS A 29 9.05 -0.25 -5.96
CA LYS A 29 9.60 -0.28 -7.31
C LYS A 29 9.19 -1.55 -8.06
N GLU A 30 9.16 -2.69 -7.37
CA GLU A 30 8.69 -3.94 -7.98
C GLU A 30 7.21 -3.85 -8.36
N VAL A 31 6.39 -3.28 -7.48
CA VAL A 31 4.98 -3.09 -7.76
C VAL A 31 4.78 -2.17 -8.97
N LEU A 32 5.58 -1.12 -9.08
CA LEU A 32 5.49 -0.20 -10.22
C LEU A 32 5.77 -0.92 -11.54
N VAL A 33 6.76 -1.81 -11.58
CA VAL A 33 7.06 -2.60 -12.78
C VAL A 33 5.87 -3.44 -13.18
N VAL A 34 5.24 -4.12 -12.21
CA VAL A 34 4.04 -4.94 -12.49
C VAL A 34 2.90 -4.06 -12.98
N CYS A 35 2.70 -2.91 -12.35
CA CYS A 35 1.67 -1.95 -12.74
C CYS A 35 1.83 -1.50 -14.20
N GLU A 36 3.07 -1.23 -14.62
CA GLU A 36 3.34 -0.77 -15.98
C GLU A 36 3.16 -1.87 -17.02
N THR A 37 3.36 -3.13 -16.65
CA THR A 37 3.21 -4.24 -17.60
C THR A 37 1.80 -4.81 -17.63
N GLU A 38 1.07 -4.78 -16.50
CA GLU A 38 -0.23 -5.44 -16.37
C GLU A 38 -1.40 -4.48 -16.25
N SER A 39 -1.17 -3.18 -16.21
CA SER A 39 -2.22 -2.14 -16.22
C SER A 39 -3.22 -2.23 -15.06
N TYR A 40 -2.78 -2.58 -13.87
CA TYR A 40 -3.65 -2.57 -12.70
C TYR A 40 -4.00 -1.13 -12.29
N GLN A 41 -5.22 -0.94 -11.80
CA GLN A 41 -5.68 0.36 -11.30
C GLN A 41 -6.15 0.29 -9.85
N LYS A 42 -6.22 -0.89 -9.27
CA LYS A 42 -6.61 -1.08 -7.87
C LYS A 42 -5.56 -1.96 -7.20
N PHE A 43 -5.14 -1.53 -6.01
CA PHE A 43 -4.04 -2.17 -5.29
C PHE A 43 -4.44 -2.36 -3.84
N LEU A 44 -4.20 -3.55 -3.31
CA LEU A 44 -4.37 -3.80 -1.88
C LEU A 44 -3.02 -4.20 -1.32
N VAL A 45 -2.49 -3.37 -0.43
CA VAL A 45 -1.18 -3.57 0.17
C VAL A 45 -1.38 -4.01 1.61
N ASN A 46 -1.09 -5.26 1.90
CA ASN A 46 -1.26 -5.83 3.22
C ASN A 46 0.06 -5.87 3.98
N ILE A 47 0.22 -4.97 4.93
CA ILE A 47 1.37 -4.92 5.82
C ILE A 47 0.95 -5.14 7.28
N SER A 48 -0.20 -5.80 7.48
CA SER A 48 -0.73 -6.04 8.83
C SER A 48 0.16 -6.94 9.68
N GLU A 49 0.95 -7.81 9.03
CA GLU A 49 1.87 -8.73 9.73
C GLU A 49 3.31 -8.21 9.76
N MET A 50 3.56 -7.04 9.24
CA MET A 50 4.88 -6.41 9.31
C MET A 50 5.16 -5.99 10.75
N THR A 51 6.27 -6.45 11.32
CA THR A 51 6.65 -6.12 12.70
C THR A 51 7.57 -4.90 12.75
N GLY A 52 7.75 -4.35 13.95
CA GLY A 52 8.59 -3.17 14.14
C GLY A 52 7.81 -1.88 13.96
N LYS A 53 8.43 -0.77 14.32
CA LYS A 53 7.81 0.55 14.22
C LYS A 53 8.46 1.37 13.13
N VAL A 54 7.64 2.17 12.46
CA VAL A 54 8.11 3.08 11.42
C VAL A 54 8.17 4.48 12.02
N ALA A 55 9.36 5.08 12.06
CA ALA A 55 9.54 6.42 12.59
C ALA A 55 8.77 7.43 11.73
N THR A 56 8.34 8.53 12.35
CA THR A 56 7.55 9.56 11.69
C THR A 56 8.21 10.08 10.42
N MET A 57 9.51 10.37 10.48
CA MET A 57 10.22 10.88 9.30
C MET A 57 10.24 9.85 8.16
N GLU A 58 10.38 8.57 8.50
CA GLU A 58 10.36 7.53 7.47
C GLU A 58 8.98 7.33 6.90
N ARG A 59 7.92 7.50 7.71
CA ARG A 59 6.55 7.47 7.18
C ARG A 59 6.36 8.58 6.15
N PHE A 60 6.88 9.75 6.44
CA PHE A 60 6.83 10.89 5.52
C PHE A 60 7.57 10.56 4.21
N GLU A 61 8.78 10.01 4.32
CA GLU A 61 9.58 9.66 3.14
C GLU A 61 8.91 8.56 2.32
N LEU A 62 8.31 7.56 2.98
CA LEU A 62 7.59 6.50 2.28
C LEU A 62 6.38 7.07 1.54
N ALA A 63 5.65 7.99 2.17
CA ALA A 63 4.50 8.63 1.54
C ALA A 63 4.94 9.45 0.32
N LEU A 64 6.03 10.21 0.43
CA LEU A 64 6.55 10.96 -0.70
C LEU A 64 6.99 10.05 -1.84
N LYS A 65 7.60 8.91 -1.51
CA LYS A 65 8.00 7.95 -2.55
C LYS A 65 6.77 7.37 -3.23
N GLY A 66 5.73 7.07 -2.45
CA GLY A 66 4.45 6.61 -3.01
C GLY A 66 3.87 7.63 -3.98
N VAL A 67 3.88 8.90 -3.60
CA VAL A 67 3.43 9.98 -4.50
C VAL A 67 4.26 10.00 -5.77
N SER A 68 5.59 9.94 -5.64
CA SER A 68 6.49 9.99 -6.78
C SER A 68 6.24 8.88 -7.78
N LEU A 69 5.99 7.66 -7.30
CA LEU A 69 5.85 6.49 -8.16
C LEU A 69 4.42 6.23 -8.62
N PHE A 70 3.42 6.58 -7.80
CA PHE A 70 2.06 6.09 -8.00
C PHE A 70 0.99 7.18 -8.12
N ARG A 71 1.35 8.45 -8.02
CA ARG A 71 0.36 9.53 -8.12
C ARG A 71 -0.41 9.43 -9.44
N PHE A 72 -1.75 9.49 -9.35
CA PHE A 72 -2.67 9.42 -10.49
C PHE A 72 -2.67 8.09 -11.24
N LYS A 73 -2.07 7.04 -10.68
CA LYS A 73 -2.02 5.74 -11.36
C LYS A 73 -3.12 4.78 -10.92
N GLY A 74 -3.77 5.04 -9.80
CA GLY A 74 -4.80 4.13 -9.33
C GLY A 74 -5.28 4.43 -7.92
N LYS A 75 -5.84 3.41 -7.30
CA LYS A 75 -6.46 3.47 -5.99
C LYS A 75 -5.78 2.43 -5.10
N TYR A 76 -5.27 2.86 -3.95
CA TYR A 76 -4.42 2.03 -3.09
C TYR A 76 -5.03 1.89 -1.71
N ALA A 77 -5.43 0.68 -1.32
CA ALA A 77 -5.86 0.39 0.04
C ALA A 77 -4.70 -0.27 0.77
N ILE A 78 -4.34 0.25 1.93
CA ILE A 78 -3.25 -0.29 2.74
C ILE A 78 -3.85 -0.83 4.03
N VAL A 79 -3.56 -2.08 4.35
CA VAL A 79 -4.03 -2.70 5.60
C VAL A 79 -2.85 -2.77 6.57
N TYR A 80 -3.01 -2.14 7.74
CA TYR A 80 -1.96 -2.05 8.73
C TYR A 80 -2.55 -2.31 10.12
N ARG A 81 -1.68 -2.54 11.10
CA ARG A 81 -2.14 -2.76 12.48
C ARG A 81 -2.75 -1.49 13.02
N LYS A 82 -3.91 -1.63 13.65
CA LYS A 82 -4.68 -0.50 14.16
C LYS A 82 -3.86 0.42 15.05
N GLU A 83 -3.06 -0.14 15.95
CA GLU A 83 -2.26 0.63 16.90
C GLU A 83 -1.13 1.43 16.26
N GLU A 84 -0.81 1.14 15.00
CA GLU A 84 0.23 1.84 14.26
C GLU A 84 -0.29 2.91 13.29
N ILE A 85 -1.61 2.99 13.11
CA ILE A 85 -2.20 3.93 12.16
C ILE A 85 -2.34 5.31 12.81
N ASN A 86 -1.75 6.34 12.19
CA ASN A 86 -1.84 7.71 12.72
C ASN A 86 -2.27 8.75 11.67
N ARG A 87 -2.65 8.32 10.47
CA ARG A 87 -3.15 9.19 9.39
C ARG A 87 -2.14 10.18 8.83
N PHE A 88 -0.95 10.30 9.39
CA PHE A 88 0.03 11.28 8.91
C PHE A 88 0.46 11.00 7.47
N ALA A 89 0.91 9.77 7.20
CA ALA A 89 1.36 9.39 5.86
C ALA A 89 0.21 9.44 4.85
N GLU A 90 -1.00 9.02 5.28
CA GLU A 90 -2.18 9.07 4.43
C GLU A 90 -2.49 10.51 4.00
N ASN A 91 -2.44 11.45 4.95
CA ASN A 91 -2.70 12.86 4.65
C ASN A 91 -1.62 13.47 3.76
N VAL A 92 -0.36 13.12 3.98
CA VAL A 92 0.74 13.59 3.12
C VAL A 92 0.50 13.16 1.68
N GLY A 93 0.14 11.90 1.47
CA GLY A 93 -0.12 11.37 0.14
C GLY A 93 -1.34 12.01 -0.50
N ALA A 94 -2.45 12.09 0.24
CA ALA A 94 -3.71 12.65 -0.27
C ALA A 94 -3.54 14.09 -0.72
N ASN A 95 -2.81 14.89 0.06
CA ASN A 95 -2.58 16.30 -0.28
C ASN A 95 -1.74 16.47 -1.54
N ARG A 96 -1.12 15.41 -2.02
CA ARG A 96 -0.25 15.45 -3.20
C ARG A 96 -0.77 14.60 -4.35
N GLY A 97 -2.05 14.21 -4.29
CA GLY A 97 -2.70 13.51 -5.39
C GLY A 97 -2.58 11.99 -5.38
N LEU A 98 -2.17 11.41 -4.25
CA LEU A 98 -2.12 9.95 -4.11
C LEU A 98 -3.46 9.47 -3.53
N ASN A 99 -4.19 8.66 -4.30
CA ASN A 99 -5.48 8.10 -3.84
C ASN A 99 -5.22 6.84 -3.03
N ALA A 100 -4.72 7.01 -1.82
CA ALA A 100 -4.38 5.91 -0.92
C ALA A 100 -5.07 6.10 0.42
N ARG A 101 -5.48 4.98 1.03
CA ARG A 101 -6.15 5.01 2.32
C ARG A 101 -5.70 3.83 3.16
N ILE A 102 -5.55 4.05 4.48
CA ILE A 102 -5.06 3.03 5.40
C ILE A 102 -6.22 2.49 6.23
N PHE A 103 -6.32 1.17 6.31
CA PHE A 103 -7.36 0.46 7.03
C PHE A 103 -6.75 -0.50 8.04
N SER A 104 -7.47 -0.78 9.11
CA SER A 104 -7.08 -1.83 10.06
C SER A 104 -7.81 -3.15 9.76
N ASP A 105 -8.74 -3.14 8.83
CA ASP A 105 -9.60 -4.27 8.50
C ASP A 105 -9.57 -4.55 7.01
N MET A 106 -9.27 -5.80 6.66
CA MET A 106 -9.19 -6.24 5.26
C MET A 106 -10.50 -6.06 4.53
N ASP A 107 -11.64 -6.41 5.17
CA ASP A 107 -12.95 -6.32 4.53
C ASP A 107 -13.31 -4.88 4.19
N GLU A 108 -12.99 -3.93 5.07
CA GLU A 108 -13.23 -2.51 4.80
C GLU A 108 -12.36 -2.01 3.64
N ALA A 109 -11.12 -2.48 3.58
CA ALA A 109 -10.22 -2.11 2.49
C ALA A 109 -10.76 -2.60 1.14
N LEU A 110 -11.22 -3.84 1.09
CA LEU A 110 -11.78 -4.41 -0.14
C LEU A 110 -13.05 -3.68 -0.56
N LYS A 111 -13.91 -3.32 0.40
CA LYS A 111 -15.13 -2.55 0.11
C LYS A 111 -14.78 -1.19 -0.48
N TRP A 112 -13.81 -0.51 0.11
CA TRP A 112 -13.40 0.80 -0.39
C TRP A 112 -12.84 0.72 -1.81
N LEU A 113 -12.09 -0.34 -2.11
CA LEU A 113 -11.60 -0.58 -3.47
C LEU A 113 -12.71 -0.95 -4.45
N GLY A 114 -13.82 -1.48 -3.94
CA GLY A 114 -14.90 -1.94 -4.79
C GLY A 114 -14.61 -3.28 -5.44
N VAL A 115 -13.88 -4.16 -4.74
CA VAL A 115 -13.55 -5.49 -5.24
C VAL A 115 -14.06 -6.55 -4.29
N ASN A 116 -14.18 -7.78 -4.80
CA ASN A 116 -14.63 -8.93 -4.02
C ASN A 116 -13.56 -10.00 -4.04
N GLU A 117 -13.07 -10.36 -2.86
CA GLU A 117 -11.98 -11.32 -2.74
C GLU A 117 -12.36 -12.72 -3.24
N GLU A 118 -13.63 -13.09 -3.15
CA GLU A 118 -14.09 -14.43 -3.51
C GLU A 118 -14.20 -14.67 -5.02
N GLN A 119 -14.00 -13.65 -5.79
CA GLN A 119 -14.09 -13.77 -7.24
C GLN A 119 -12.71 -13.82 -7.93
#